data_e73d0d38474f9e8144cc43182539d0ea
#
_entry.id   e73d0d38474f9e8144cc43182539d0ea
#
_cell.length_a   1.000
_cell.length_b   1.000
_cell.length_c   1.000
_cell.angle_alpha   90.00
_cell.angle_beta   90.00
_cell.angle_gamma   90.00
#
_symmetry.space_group_name_H-M   'P 1'
#
loop_
_entity.id
_entity.type
_entity.pdbx_description
1 polymer ?
#
loop_
_entity_poly.entity_id
_entity_poly.type
_entity_poly.pdbx_seq_one_letter_code
_entity_poly.pdbx_strand_id
1 'polypeptide(L)'
;MKSSLQRLLAVTFALCALSAAASDAERVMEEARKPSPLEDNLRRLTDEVGGRVPGTPAMEKAVRWGVEAFRAAGADSVTTEPFQMPISWREGATRVEVIAPARFRVRAVSMAWTPPIAAARRARVVDVGDGSQESFAKAGDIRGAVVLVHSEPMKTWDDLFAEYMRAPGIIRSALAGKAAAIAFISTRERDLLYRHTNALDGKLDKIPAVLVAREDGQRMARLLASGKKVEVELHVPNRVGPPVATANVVAELKGSELPDEYVVLGAHLDSWELGTGALDDGCNAALVVDALRAIKASGIRPRRSIRFVLFSGEEQGMLGSRGYVERHRAEMENTVGVVIFDAGIGRASGFSLGGRKDVVAPLAEIVMPLGPWSANTLTTDAFVGTDNLDFLLEGVPTLVANQEAGNYLENYHASSDTFDKVDLPQLKKHMAIAAQVTLGIANAPGRLGARQARSEIETLMKETGLDQQMQTLGLWGEWQAGKRGRAH
;
A
#
# COMPACT_ATOMS: atom_id res chain seq x y z
N MET A 1 6.50 -43.87 -84.63
CA MET A 1 7.83 -44.14 -84.06
C MET A 1 8.00 -43.29 -82.82
N LYS A 2 8.27 -43.93 -81.72
CA LYS A 2 8.74 -43.46 -80.41
C LYS A 2 7.96 -42.33 -79.73
N SER A 3 7.05 -42.72 -78.85
CA SER A 3 6.45 -41.99 -77.76
C SER A 3 7.45 -41.76 -76.64
N SER A 4 7.50 -40.55 -76.09
CA SER A 4 8.20 -40.23 -74.82
C SER A 4 7.18 -39.77 -73.84
N LEU A 5 6.88 -40.63 -72.89
CA LEU A 5 6.01 -40.37 -71.73
C LEU A 5 6.81 -39.55 -70.69
N GLN A 6 6.50 -38.30 -70.52
CA GLN A 6 6.99 -37.51 -69.38
C GLN A 6 6.07 -37.75 -68.22
N ARG A 7 6.60 -38.43 -67.18
CA ARG A 7 5.95 -38.55 -65.87
C ARG A 7 6.17 -37.24 -65.08
N LEU A 8 5.09 -36.54 -64.87
CA LEU A 8 5.06 -35.40 -63.94
C LEU A 8 5.02 -35.92 -62.45
N LEU A 9 6.11 -35.80 -61.73
CA LEU A 9 6.13 -36.06 -60.31
C LEU A 9 5.58 -34.77 -59.60
N ALA A 10 4.38 -34.86 -59.04
CA ALA A 10 3.82 -33.87 -58.16
C ALA A 10 4.44 -34.08 -56.77
N VAL A 11 5.36 -33.21 -56.35
CA VAL A 11 5.88 -33.15 -55.01
C VAL A 11 4.92 -32.28 -54.20
N THR A 12 4.07 -32.91 -53.41
CA THR A 12 3.19 -32.23 -52.44
C THR A 12 4.03 -31.83 -51.22
N PHE A 13 4.41 -30.56 -51.13
CA PHE A 13 4.97 -30.02 -49.91
C PHE A 13 3.85 -29.91 -48.88
N ALA A 14 3.81 -30.84 -47.96
CA ALA A 14 3.03 -30.67 -46.72
C ALA A 14 3.75 -29.63 -45.83
N LEU A 15 3.29 -28.39 -45.85
CA LEU A 15 3.63 -27.42 -44.82
C LEU A 15 3.01 -27.91 -43.50
N CYS A 16 3.78 -28.65 -42.71
CA CYS A 16 3.51 -28.75 -41.27
C CYS A 16 3.78 -27.37 -40.65
N ALA A 17 2.73 -26.58 -40.51
CA ALA A 17 2.76 -25.44 -39.58
C ALA A 17 2.93 -26.02 -38.17
N LEU A 18 4.17 -26.12 -37.71
CA LEU A 18 4.44 -26.22 -36.29
C LEU A 18 3.92 -24.90 -35.68
N SER A 19 2.68 -24.91 -35.16
CA SER A 19 2.25 -23.88 -34.24
C SER A 19 3.18 -23.99 -33.04
N ALA A 20 4.13 -23.05 -32.91
CA ALA A 20 4.89 -22.91 -31.68
C ALA A 20 3.88 -22.79 -30.54
N ALA A 21 3.97 -23.68 -29.56
CA ALA A 21 3.10 -23.58 -28.40
C ALA A 21 3.31 -22.20 -27.75
N ALA A 22 2.23 -21.50 -27.46
CA ALA A 22 2.29 -20.20 -26.82
C ALA A 22 3.10 -20.32 -25.51
N SER A 23 3.97 -19.37 -25.27
CA SER A 23 4.74 -19.30 -24.02
C SER A 23 3.81 -19.18 -22.81
N ASP A 24 4.29 -19.54 -21.61
CA ASP A 24 3.51 -19.40 -20.38
C ASP A 24 3.06 -17.94 -20.17
N ALA A 25 3.90 -16.97 -20.49
CA ALA A 25 3.56 -15.55 -20.44
C ALA A 25 2.40 -15.21 -21.38
N GLU A 26 2.44 -15.66 -22.63
CA GLU A 26 1.34 -15.43 -23.59
C GLU A 26 0.03 -16.09 -23.14
N ARG A 27 0.08 -17.31 -22.65
CA ARG A 27 -1.09 -18.07 -22.17
C ARG A 27 -1.76 -17.40 -20.98
N VAL A 28 -0.98 -16.99 -19.95
CA VAL A 28 -1.55 -16.32 -18.78
C VAL A 28 -2.07 -14.93 -19.13
N MET A 29 -1.40 -14.19 -19.99
CA MET A 29 -1.86 -12.88 -20.46
C MET A 29 -3.11 -12.97 -21.34
N GLU A 30 -3.25 -14.01 -22.15
CA GLU A 30 -4.48 -14.28 -22.90
C GLU A 30 -5.65 -14.59 -21.96
N GLU A 31 -5.43 -15.42 -20.94
CA GLU A 31 -6.44 -15.75 -19.94
C GLU A 31 -6.85 -14.51 -19.11
N ALA A 32 -5.91 -13.67 -18.77
CA ALA A 32 -6.14 -12.44 -18.04
C ALA A 32 -7.00 -11.43 -18.83
N ARG A 33 -7.01 -11.46 -20.15
CA ARG A 33 -7.83 -10.59 -21.00
C ARG A 33 -9.30 -11.01 -21.08
N LYS A 34 -9.64 -12.24 -20.73
CA LYS A 34 -11.02 -12.75 -20.80
C LYS A 34 -11.91 -12.06 -19.74
N PRO A 35 -13.24 -12.07 -19.90
CA PRO A 35 -14.15 -11.65 -18.85
C PRO A 35 -13.88 -12.41 -17.55
N SER A 36 -13.90 -11.70 -16.43
CA SER A 36 -13.60 -12.26 -15.11
C SER A 36 -14.42 -11.57 -14.02
N PRO A 37 -14.48 -12.14 -12.80
CA PRO A 37 -15.14 -11.53 -11.65
C PRO A 37 -14.42 -10.29 -11.06
N LEU A 38 -13.33 -9.80 -11.66
CA LEU A 38 -12.50 -8.71 -11.13
C LEU A 38 -13.32 -7.48 -10.71
N GLU A 39 -14.13 -6.98 -11.62
CA GLU A 39 -14.99 -5.82 -11.38
C GLU A 39 -16.02 -6.08 -10.28
N ASP A 40 -16.71 -7.22 -10.31
CA ASP A 40 -17.71 -7.57 -9.30
C ASP A 40 -17.08 -7.79 -7.92
N ASN A 41 -15.91 -8.40 -7.85
CA ASN A 41 -15.14 -8.54 -6.62
C ASN A 41 -14.77 -7.18 -6.02
N LEU A 42 -14.27 -6.25 -6.84
CA LEU A 42 -13.97 -4.89 -6.39
C LEU A 42 -15.24 -4.19 -5.91
N ARG A 43 -16.31 -4.20 -6.72
CA ARG A 43 -17.59 -3.57 -6.37
C ARG A 43 -18.13 -4.09 -5.04
N ARG A 44 -18.11 -5.40 -4.82
CA ARG A 44 -18.55 -6.00 -3.54
C ARG A 44 -17.68 -5.55 -2.37
N LEU A 45 -16.37 -5.47 -2.56
CA LEU A 45 -15.46 -5.03 -1.51
C LEU A 45 -15.66 -3.55 -1.16
N THR A 46 -15.90 -2.70 -2.15
CA THR A 46 -16.05 -1.24 -1.95
C THR A 46 -17.47 -0.84 -1.55
N ASP A 47 -18.49 -1.33 -2.25
CA ASP A 47 -19.86 -0.83 -2.09
C ASP A 47 -20.66 -1.60 -1.02
N GLU A 48 -20.32 -2.88 -0.78
CA GLU A 48 -21.03 -3.71 0.18
C GLU A 48 -20.29 -3.87 1.53
N VAL A 49 -18.96 -3.79 1.51
CA VAL A 49 -18.13 -3.81 2.73
C VAL A 49 -17.75 -2.39 3.13
N GLY A 50 -17.19 -1.60 2.21
CA GLY A 50 -16.76 -0.22 2.43
C GLY A 50 -15.41 -0.10 3.10
N GLY A 51 -15.17 1.00 3.83
CA GLY A 51 -13.92 1.26 4.53
C GLY A 51 -13.61 0.20 5.60
N ARG A 52 -12.40 -0.33 5.59
CA ARG A 52 -12.03 -1.61 6.23
C ARG A 52 -10.92 -1.47 7.27
N VAL A 53 -11.17 -0.60 8.25
CA VAL A 53 -10.20 -0.37 9.34
C VAL A 53 -10.08 -1.62 10.23
N PRO A 54 -8.87 -2.11 10.56
CA PRO A 54 -8.66 -3.25 11.45
C PRO A 54 -9.39 -3.11 12.80
N GLY A 55 -10.00 -4.20 13.25
CA GLY A 55 -10.82 -4.22 14.47
C GLY A 55 -12.24 -3.69 14.30
N THR A 56 -12.72 -3.50 13.07
CA THR A 56 -14.10 -3.12 12.78
C THR A 56 -14.89 -4.29 12.16
N PRO A 57 -16.22 -4.29 12.26
CA PRO A 57 -17.05 -5.28 11.57
C PRO A 57 -16.88 -5.28 10.04
N ALA A 58 -16.51 -4.12 9.44
CA ALA A 58 -16.22 -4.04 8.01
C ALA A 58 -14.96 -4.84 7.68
N MET A 59 -13.90 -4.72 8.48
CA MET A 59 -12.69 -5.52 8.28
C MET A 59 -12.95 -7.03 8.40
N GLU A 60 -13.76 -7.45 9.37
CA GLU A 60 -14.17 -8.86 9.48
C GLU A 60 -14.95 -9.36 8.24
N LYS A 61 -15.81 -8.50 7.65
CA LYS A 61 -16.48 -8.80 6.38
C LYS A 61 -15.50 -8.90 5.23
N ALA A 62 -14.49 -8.01 5.16
CA ALA A 62 -13.45 -8.04 4.15
C ALA A 62 -12.62 -9.32 4.21
N VAL A 63 -12.23 -9.77 5.40
CA VAL A 63 -11.53 -11.06 5.58
C VAL A 63 -12.39 -12.22 5.05
N ARG A 64 -13.68 -12.26 5.38
CA ARG A 64 -14.60 -13.29 4.83
C ARG A 64 -14.72 -13.20 3.32
N TRP A 65 -14.88 -11.99 2.77
CA TRP A 65 -14.87 -11.74 1.33
C TRP A 65 -13.61 -12.31 0.67
N GLY A 66 -12.40 -12.03 1.21
CA GLY A 66 -11.14 -12.53 0.69
C GLY A 66 -11.09 -14.06 0.65
N VAL A 67 -11.53 -14.74 1.73
CA VAL A 67 -11.60 -16.20 1.80
C VAL A 67 -12.55 -16.76 0.73
N GLU A 68 -13.74 -16.19 0.58
CA GLU A 68 -14.73 -16.60 -0.42
C GLU A 68 -14.22 -16.36 -1.85
N ALA A 69 -13.63 -15.19 -2.10
CA ALA A 69 -13.12 -14.80 -3.41
C ALA A 69 -11.97 -15.70 -3.87
N PHE A 70 -11.01 -16.00 -3.00
CA PHE A 70 -9.91 -16.92 -3.32
C PHE A 70 -10.38 -18.35 -3.55
N ARG A 71 -11.36 -18.84 -2.78
CA ARG A 71 -11.97 -20.15 -3.03
C ARG A 71 -12.66 -20.20 -4.39
N ALA A 72 -13.43 -19.17 -4.71
CA ALA A 72 -14.10 -19.05 -6.00
C ALA A 72 -13.11 -18.92 -7.18
N ALA A 73 -11.95 -18.29 -6.96
CA ALA A 73 -10.85 -18.20 -7.92
C ALA A 73 -10.13 -19.53 -8.17
N GLY A 74 -10.38 -20.56 -7.35
CA GLY A 74 -9.84 -21.92 -7.52
C GLY A 74 -8.51 -22.17 -6.82
N ALA A 75 -8.22 -21.48 -5.72
CA ALA A 75 -7.06 -21.76 -4.88
C ALA A 75 -7.02 -23.22 -4.41
N ASP A 76 -5.83 -23.79 -4.31
CA ASP A 76 -5.63 -25.16 -3.79
C ASP A 76 -5.84 -25.19 -2.27
N SER A 77 -5.48 -24.10 -1.57
CA SER A 77 -5.80 -23.87 -0.16
C SER A 77 -6.07 -22.40 0.12
N VAL A 78 -6.90 -22.13 1.15
CA VAL A 78 -7.17 -20.77 1.66
C VAL A 78 -7.20 -20.82 3.18
N THR A 79 -6.38 -20.01 3.81
CA THR A 79 -6.28 -19.90 5.27
C THR A 79 -6.39 -18.44 5.72
N THR A 80 -6.73 -18.23 6.98
CA THR A 80 -6.63 -16.93 7.64
C THR A 80 -5.51 -16.99 8.67
N GLU A 81 -4.69 -15.96 8.73
CA GLU A 81 -3.57 -15.88 9.66
C GLU A 81 -3.80 -14.72 10.64
N PRO A 82 -4.31 -15.02 11.84
CA PRO A 82 -4.61 -13.99 12.81
C PRO A 82 -3.36 -13.37 13.42
N PHE A 83 -3.43 -12.07 13.68
CA PHE A 83 -2.48 -11.31 14.47
C PHE A 83 -3.18 -10.26 15.33
N GLN A 84 -2.46 -9.63 16.25
CA GLN A 84 -3.01 -8.65 17.18
C GLN A 84 -2.63 -7.22 16.79
N MET A 85 -3.64 -6.38 16.60
CA MET A 85 -3.46 -4.93 16.65
C MET A 85 -3.23 -4.52 18.10
N PRO A 86 -2.24 -3.65 18.41
CA PRO A 86 -1.94 -3.27 19.80
C PRO A 86 -3.09 -2.60 20.53
N ILE A 87 -3.95 -1.87 19.82
CA ILE A 87 -5.18 -1.24 20.32
C ILE A 87 -6.25 -1.30 19.24
N SER A 88 -7.51 -1.21 19.64
CA SER A 88 -8.60 -0.83 18.74
C SER A 88 -8.81 0.68 18.80
N TRP A 89 -9.12 1.26 17.64
CA TRP A 89 -9.39 2.68 17.53
C TRP A 89 -10.60 2.93 16.62
N ARG A 90 -11.39 3.95 16.95
CA ARG A 90 -12.50 4.42 16.13
C ARG A 90 -12.71 5.90 16.34
N GLU A 91 -12.88 6.63 15.23
CA GLU A 91 -13.26 8.03 15.32
C GLU A 91 -14.64 8.19 15.97
N GLY A 92 -14.77 9.23 16.80
CA GLY A 92 -16.04 9.79 17.23
C GLY A 92 -16.44 10.96 16.33
N ALA A 93 -17.52 11.66 16.69
CA ALA A 93 -17.96 12.83 15.94
C ALA A 93 -17.04 14.03 16.22
N THR A 94 -15.92 14.12 15.50
CA THR A 94 -14.97 15.23 15.58
C THR A 94 -15.66 16.56 15.26
N ARG A 95 -15.45 17.56 16.13
CA ARG A 95 -15.97 18.92 15.94
C ARG A 95 -14.89 19.93 16.23
N VAL A 96 -14.70 20.84 15.28
CA VAL A 96 -13.82 22.00 15.41
C VAL A 96 -14.62 23.23 15.04
N GLU A 97 -14.66 24.20 15.93
CA GLU A 97 -15.36 25.48 15.71
C GLU A 97 -14.43 26.64 16.06
N VAL A 98 -14.24 27.57 15.15
CA VAL A 98 -13.66 28.88 15.50
C VAL A 98 -14.71 29.68 16.27
N ILE A 99 -14.36 30.12 17.47
CA ILE A 99 -15.27 30.88 18.37
C ILE A 99 -14.92 32.36 18.45
N ALA A 100 -13.69 32.72 18.08
CA ALA A 100 -13.21 34.10 17.96
C ALA A 100 -12.19 34.22 16.83
N PRO A 101 -12.05 35.33 16.12
CA PRO A 101 -12.81 36.59 16.26
C PRO A 101 -14.22 36.56 15.61
N ALA A 102 -14.49 35.53 14.82
CA ALA A 102 -15.79 35.30 14.20
C ALA A 102 -16.14 33.83 14.32
N ARG A 103 -17.40 33.52 14.60
CA ARG A 103 -17.84 32.12 14.78
C ARG A 103 -18.07 31.41 13.45
N PHE A 104 -17.43 30.26 13.25
CA PHE A 104 -17.70 29.36 12.12
C PHE A 104 -17.23 27.94 12.39
N ARG A 105 -17.94 26.96 11.83
CA ARG A 105 -17.57 25.57 11.89
C ARG A 105 -16.38 25.31 10.93
N VAL A 106 -15.40 24.57 11.40
CA VAL A 106 -14.28 24.05 10.60
C VAL A 106 -14.61 22.61 10.20
N ARG A 107 -14.53 22.30 8.92
CA ARG A 107 -14.61 20.92 8.44
C ARG A 107 -13.33 20.23 8.84
N ALA A 108 -13.46 19.16 9.63
CA ALA A 108 -12.32 18.46 10.18
C ALA A 108 -12.66 17.00 10.48
N VAL A 109 -11.62 16.16 10.45
CA VAL A 109 -11.62 14.80 10.96
C VAL A 109 -10.43 14.61 11.89
N SER A 110 -10.51 13.69 12.86
CA SER A 110 -9.32 13.38 13.65
C SER A 110 -8.28 12.64 12.79
N MET A 111 -7.00 12.85 13.08
CA MET A 111 -5.98 11.90 12.60
C MET A 111 -6.28 10.52 13.21
N ALA A 112 -5.99 9.47 12.46
CA ALA A 112 -6.15 8.11 12.97
C ALA A 112 -5.16 7.82 14.10
N TRP A 113 -5.53 6.94 15.00
CA TRP A 113 -4.75 6.59 16.19
C TRP A 113 -4.34 7.77 17.06
N THR A 114 -5.04 8.92 16.95
CA THR A 114 -4.83 10.08 17.81
C THR A 114 -5.61 9.94 19.13
N PRO A 115 -5.05 10.45 20.26
CA PRO A 115 -5.75 10.45 21.55
C PRO A 115 -7.05 11.25 21.49
N PRO A 116 -8.07 10.90 22.30
CA PRO A 116 -9.32 11.64 22.36
C PRO A 116 -9.16 12.98 23.11
N ILE A 117 -9.99 13.96 22.71
CA ILE A 117 -10.39 15.12 23.52
C ILE A 117 -11.86 14.90 23.86
N ALA A 118 -12.12 14.18 24.96
CA ALA A 118 -13.45 13.68 25.31
C ALA A 118 -14.45 14.77 25.71
N ALA A 119 -13.97 15.88 26.34
CA ALA A 119 -14.76 17.06 26.62
C ALA A 119 -14.34 18.20 25.69
N ALA A 120 -15.28 19.01 25.23
CA ALA A 120 -14.98 20.17 24.41
C ALA A 120 -13.96 21.08 25.11
N ARG A 121 -12.87 21.39 24.38
CA ARG A 121 -11.75 22.19 24.91
C ARG A 121 -11.59 23.45 24.07
N ARG A 122 -11.54 24.58 24.76
CA ARG A 122 -11.20 25.87 24.16
C ARG A 122 -9.69 26.09 24.19
N ALA A 123 -9.14 26.56 23.08
CA ALA A 123 -7.73 26.90 22.99
C ALA A 123 -7.50 27.98 21.94
N ARG A 124 -6.46 28.78 22.14
CA ARG A 124 -5.96 29.67 21.09
C ARG A 124 -5.31 28.87 19.97
N VAL A 125 -5.36 29.41 18.77
CA VAL A 125 -4.63 28.85 17.62
C VAL A 125 -3.32 29.62 17.46
N VAL A 126 -2.23 28.90 17.24
CA VAL A 126 -0.92 29.47 16.93
C VAL A 126 -0.47 28.90 15.58
N ASP A 127 -0.17 29.77 14.64
CA ASP A 127 0.37 29.41 13.34
C ASP A 127 1.85 29.05 13.47
N VAL A 128 2.21 27.83 13.08
CA VAL A 128 3.59 27.31 13.10
C VAL A 128 4.12 27.08 11.69
N GLY A 129 3.54 27.75 10.70
CA GLY A 129 3.96 27.68 9.30
C GLY A 129 3.98 26.24 8.79
N ASP A 130 5.06 25.85 8.12
CA ASP A 130 5.28 24.51 7.60
C ASP A 130 5.58 23.44 8.66
N GLY A 131 5.64 23.82 9.94
CA GLY A 131 5.98 22.93 11.05
C GLY A 131 7.47 22.60 11.17
N SER A 132 8.35 23.29 10.47
CA SER A 132 9.80 23.21 10.69
C SER A 132 10.21 23.71 12.08
N GLN A 133 11.38 23.32 12.56
CA GLN A 133 11.92 23.81 13.82
C GLN A 133 12.04 25.34 13.83
N GLU A 134 12.41 25.93 12.70
CA GLU A 134 12.50 27.38 12.55
C GLU A 134 11.12 28.04 12.67
N SER A 135 10.10 27.48 12.05
CA SER A 135 8.72 27.98 12.12
C SER A 135 8.16 27.87 13.54
N PHE A 136 8.42 26.77 14.25
CA PHE A 136 8.07 26.63 15.66
C PHE A 136 8.80 27.65 16.54
N ALA A 137 10.09 27.91 16.30
CA ALA A 137 10.84 28.92 17.06
C ALA A 137 10.29 30.34 16.86
N LYS A 138 9.88 30.68 15.63
CA LYS A 138 9.25 31.97 15.31
C LYS A 138 7.86 32.12 15.91
N ALA A 139 7.10 31.03 16.07
CA ALA A 139 5.75 31.06 16.61
C ALA A 139 5.70 31.43 18.12
N GLY A 140 6.80 31.30 18.83
CA GLY A 140 6.91 31.66 20.26
C GLY A 140 6.22 30.66 21.19
N ASP A 141 5.50 31.13 22.20
CA ASP A 141 4.82 30.26 23.15
C ASP A 141 3.61 29.56 22.54
N ILE A 142 3.69 28.23 22.47
CA ILE A 142 2.58 27.38 21.98
C ILE A 142 1.92 26.56 23.09
N ARG A 143 2.28 26.77 24.34
CA ARG A 143 1.75 25.99 25.45
C ARG A 143 0.23 26.08 25.53
N GLY A 144 -0.42 24.92 25.54
CA GLY A 144 -1.88 24.80 25.59
C GLY A 144 -2.62 25.31 24.36
N ALA A 145 -1.90 25.68 23.28
CA ALA A 145 -2.48 26.11 22.03
C ALA A 145 -2.79 24.91 21.11
N VAL A 146 -3.66 25.11 20.16
CA VAL A 146 -3.74 24.29 18.94
C VAL A 146 -2.74 24.88 17.95
N VAL A 147 -1.77 24.11 17.53
CA VAL A 147 -0.82 24.54 16.50
C VAL A 147 -1.38 24.26 15.11
N LEU A 148 -1.42 25.28 14.27
CA LEU A 148 -1.89 25.20 12.88
C LEU A 148 -0.67 24.97 11.98
N VAL A 149 -0.64 23.82 11.31
CA VAL A 149 0.44 23.43 10.41
C VAL A 149 -0.01 23.57 8.96
N HIS A 150 0.77 24.28 8.16
CA HIS A 150 0.51 24.45 6.74
C HIS A 150 1.07 23.26 5.95
N SER A 151 0.35 22.86 4.91
CA SER A 151 0.75 21.87 3.93
C SER A 151 0.49 22.40 2.52
N GLU A 152 1.36 22.06 1.58
CA GLU A 152 1.10 22.35 0.17
C GLU A 152 0.13 21.31 -0.44
N PRO A 153 -0.58 21.65 -1.52
CA PRO A 153 -1.38 20.65 -2.24
C PRO A 153 -0.50 19.51 -2.75
N MET A 154 -0.92 18.27 -2.49
CA MET A 154 -0.22 17.07 -2.95
C MET A 154 -0.44 16.85 -4.44
N LYS A 155 0.64 16.75 -5.23
CA LYS A 155 0.61 16.62 -6.70
C LYS A 155 1.54 15.52 -7.21
N THR A 156 2.54 15.15 -6.43
CA THR A 156 3.60 14.22 -6.81
C THR A 156 3.81 13.16 -5.74
N TRP A 157 4.45 12.05 -6.11
CA TRP A 157 4.89 11.04 -5.15
C TRP A 157 5.85 11.61 -4.10
N ASP A 158 6.70 12.58 -4.48
CA ASP A 158 7.60 13.26 -3.54
C ASP A 158 6.83 14.07 -2.50
N ASP A 159 5.71 14.70 -2.87
CA ASP A 159 4.84 15.42 -1.93
C ASP A 159 4.23 14.45 -0.90
N LEU A 160 3.78 13.27 -1.36
CA LEU A 160 3.26 12.23 -0.48
C LEU A 160 4.32 11.74 0.49
N PHE A 161 5.50 11.42 -0.02
CA PHE A 161 6.62 10.97 0.81
C PHE A 161 7.03 12.04 1.84
N ALA A 162 7.09 13.31 1.41
CA ALA A 162 7.42 14.43 2.29
C ALA A 162 6.39 14.63 3.42
N GLU A 163 5.11 14.36 3.20
CA GLU A 163 4.07 14.42 4.26
C GLU A 163 4.41 13.47 5.40
N TYR A 164 4.73 12.21 5.10
CA TYR A 164 5.14 11.22 6.10
C TYR A 164 6.43 11.60 6.81
N MET A 165 7.44 12.02 6.07
CA MET A 165 8.78 12.31 6.64
C MET A 165 8.81 13.55 7.52
N ARG A 166 7.89 14.50 7.34
CA ARG A 166 7.80 15.75 8.15
C ARG A 166 7.04 15.53 9.46
N ALA A 167 6.01 14.69 9.46
CA ALA A 167 5.09 14.53 10.59
C ALA A 167 5.78 14.22 11.94
N PRO A 168 6.76 13.30 12.05
CA PRO A 168 7.43 13.02 13.31
C PRO A 168 8.17 14.22 13.90
N GLY A 169 8.75 15.09 13.06
CA GLY A 169 9.41 16.34 13.50
C GLY A 169 8.42 17.34 14.08
N ILE A 170 7.28 17.50 13.41
CA ILE A 170 6.19 18.38 13.84
C ILE A 170 5.63 17.92 15.19
N ILE A 171 5.37 16.63 15.34
CA ILE A 171 4.86 16.03 16.58
C ILE A 171 5.85 16.25 17.73
N ARG A 172 7.14 16.01 17.52
CA ARG A 172 8.17 16.26 18.55
C ARG A 172 8.19 17.72 18.98
N SER A 173 8.14 18.66 18.05
CA SER A 173 8.15 20.10 18.34
C SER A 173 6.89 20.54 19.09
N ALA A 174 5.72 20.06 18.68
CA ALA A 174 4.45 20.35 19.37
C ALA A 174 4.43 19.81 20.80
N LEU A 175 4.93 18.59 21.02
CA LEU A 175 5.06 17.98 22.36
C LEU A 175 6.04 18.74 23.24
N ALA A 176 7.22 19.10 22.72
CA ALA A 176 8.23 19.86 23.45
C ALA A 176 7.69 21.23 23.89
N GLY A 177 6.94 21.90 23.03
CA GLY A 177 6.27 23.18 23.34
C GLY A 177 4.99 23.03 24.17
N LYS A 178 4.59 21.80 24.53
CA LYS A 178 3.36 21.49 25.29
C LYS A 178 2.08 22.03 24.64
N ALA A 179 1.99 21.90 23.30
CA ALA A 179 0.77 22.20 22.57
C ALA A 179 -0.39 21.32 23.07
N ALA A 180 -1.62 21.81 22.93
CA ALA A 180 -2.82 21.06 23.31
C ALA A 180 -3.25 20.05 22.25
N ALA A 181 -3.06 20.40 20.98
CA ALA A 181 -3.36 19.60 19.81
C ALA A 181 -2.64 20.15 18.57
N ILE A 182 -2.62 19.36 17.50
CA ILE A 182 -2.14 19.77 16.19
C ILE A 182 -3.35 19.83 15.23
N ALA A 183 -3.43 20.89 14.42
CA ALA A 183 -4.34 21.00 13.30
C ALA A 183 -3.54 21.07 12.01
N PHE A 184 -3.54 19.97 11.23
CA PHE A 184 -2.91 19.93 9.91
C PHE A 184 -3.88 20.48 8.87
N ILE A 185 -3.44 21.41 8.04
CA ILE A 185 -4.21 21.86 6.87
C ILE A 185 -4.14 20.79 5.80
N SER A 186 -5.29 20.35 5.29
CA SER A 186 -5.39 19.33 4.25
C SER A 186 -4.51 19.63 3.04
N THR A 187 -3.80 18.62 2.55
CA THR A 187 -3.10 18.64 1.27
C THR A 187 -4.04 18.46 0.07
N ARG A 188 -5.34 18.29 0.31
CA ARG A 188 -6.39 18.21 -0.71
C ARG A 188 -7.18 19.52 -0.76
N GLU A 189 -7.55 19.93 -1.97
CA GLU A 189 -8.38 21.11 -2.23
C GLU A 189 -9.88 20.76 -2.21
N ARG A 190 -10.75 21.74 -2.36
CA ARG A 190 -12.21 21.61 -2.50
C ARG A 190 -12.86 20.97 -1.27
N ASP A 191 -12.41 21.41 -0.10
CA ASP A 191 -12.91 20.94 1.20
C ASP A 191 -12.76 19.42 1.45
N LEU A 192 -11.97 18.73 0.64
CA LEU A 192 -11.78 17.31 0.73
C LEU A 192 -10.97 16.96 1.99
N LEU A 193 -11.50 16.01 2.75
CA LEU A 193 -10.87 15.44 3.93
C LEU A 193 -10.32 14.05 3.60
N TYR A 194 -9.23 13.70 4.25
CA TYR A 194 -8.62 12.38 4.17
C TYR A 194 -8.23 11.88 5.56
N ARG A 195 -8.10 10.56 5.70
CA ARG A 195 -7.62 9.92 6.93
C ARG A 195 -6.14 9.64 6.77
N HIS A 196 -5.39 9.89 7.86
CA HIS A 196 -3.97 9.58 7.91
C HIS A 196 -3.57 9.21 9.33
N THR A 197 -2.53 8.42 9.50
CA THR A 197 -1.92 8.14 10.81
C THR A 197 -0.46 8.59 10.84
N ASN A 198 -0.01 9.00 12.00
CA ASN A 198 1.42 9.27 12.25
C ASN A 198 2.06 8.17 13.10
N ALA A 199 1.28 7.19 13.56
CA ALA A 199 1.73 6.07 14.38
C ALA A 199 1.84 4.81 13.52
N LEU A 200 3.07 4.42 13.15
CA LEU A 200 3.35 3.25 12.31
C LEU A 200 3.68 1.99 13.13
N ASP A 201 3.23 1.93 14.37
CA ASP A 201 3.39 0.77 15.24
C ASP A 201 2.05 0.27 15.82
N GLY A 202 0.94 0.76 15.25
CA GLY A 202 -0.42 0.46 15.68
C GLY A 202 -0.78 0.95 17.08
N LYS A 203 0.06 1.76 17.73
CA LYS A 203 -0.18 2.33 19.06
C LYS A 203 -0.74 3.73 18.95
N LEU A 204 -1.30 4.20 20.06
CA LEU A 204 -1.85 5.55 20.16
C LEU A 204 -0.75 6.60 20.03
N ASP A 205 -0.97 7.61 19.22
CA ASP A 205 -0.11 8.80 19.14
C ASP A 205 -0.07 9.55 20.49
N LYS A 206 0.90 10.43 20.65
CA LYS A 206 1.16 11.09 21.94
C LYS A 206 0.42 12.41 22.13
N ILE A 207 -0.14 12.97 21.05
CA ILE A 207 -0.82 14.27 21.05
C ILE A 207 -2.07 14.19 20.17
N PRO A 208 -3.22 14.76 20.59
CA PRO A 208 -4.38 14.87 19.72
C PRO A 208 -4.06 15.65 18.44
N ALA A 209 -4.50 15.12 17.30
CA ALA A 209 -4.32 15.77 16.03
C ALA A 209 -5.60 15.68 15.17
N VAL A 210 -5.87 16.74 14.43
CA VAL A 210 -6.97 16.82 13.47
C VAL A 210 -6.45 17.25 12.11
N LEU A 211 -7.07 16.74 11.07
CA LEU A 211 -6.96 17.28 9.73
C LEU A 211 -8.11 18.24 9.48
N VAL A 212 -7.81 19.46 9.05
CA VAL A 212 -8.82 20.48 8.73
C VAL A 212 -8.86 20.73 7.23
N ALA A 213 -10.05 20.94 6.68
CA ALA A 213 -10.20 21.27 5.27
C ALA A 213 -9.32 22.47 4.90
N ARG A 214 -8.71 22.41 3.73
CA ARG A 214 -7.70 23.39 3.30
C ARG A 214 -8.24 24.81 3.35
N GLU A 215 -9.44 25.03 2.87
CA GLU A 215 -10.08 26.35 2.78
C GLU A 215 -10.37 26.93 4.17
N ASP A 216 -10.80 26.10 5.11
CA ASP A 216 -11.04 26.50 6.50
C ASP A 216 -9.73 26.77 7.25
N GLY A 217 -8.72 25.93 7.03
CA GLY A 217 -7.37 26.11 7.57
C GLY A 217 -6.72 27.40 7.09
N GLN A 218 -6.79 27.65 5.78
CA GLN A 218 -6.29 28.90 5.19
C GLN A 218 -7.08 30.14 5.67
N ARG A 219 -8.39 29.98 5.96
CA ARG A 219 -9.18 31.07 6.57
C ARG A 219 -8.66 31.41 7.95
N MET A 220 -8.37 30.42 8.79
CA MET A 220 -7.75 30.63 10.10
C MET A 220 -6.38 31.30 9.97
N ALA A 221 -5.54 30.83 9.05
CA ALA A 221 -4.21 31.41 8.79
C ALA A 221 -4.29 32.90 8.40
N ARG A 222 -5.22 33.27 7.50
CA ARG A 222 -5.44 34.69 7.12
C ARG A 222 -5.89 35.53 8.30
N LEU A 223 -6.73 35.03 9.19
CA LEU A 223 -7.15 35.74 10.40
C LEU A 223 -5.94 35.97 11.32
N LEU A 224 -5.11 34.95 11.52
CA LEU A 224 -3.87 35.07 12.34
C LEU A 224 -2.90 36.06 11.71
N ALA A 225 -2.65 35.99 10.40
CA ALA A 225 -1.77 36.90 9.66
C ALA A 225 -2.24 38.36 9.71
N SER A 226 -3.56 38.61 9.86
CA SER A 226 -4.11 39.95 10.07
C SER A 226 -4.03 40.46 11.51
N GLY A 227 -3.32 39.74 12.38
CA GLY A 227 -3.12 40.10 13.79
C GLY A 227 -4.32 39.78 14.69
N LYS A 228 -5.30 39.02 14.21
CA LYS A 228 -6.46 38.61 15.03
C LYS A 228 -6.10 37.44 15.91
N LYS A 229 -6.63 37.43 17.13
CA LYS A 229 -6.56 36.25 18.02
C LYS A 229 -7.63 35.26 17.57
N VAL A 230 -7.18 34.10 17.11
CA VAL A 230 -8.08 32.98 16.72
C VAL A 230 -8.19 32.05 17.93
N GLU A 231 -9.41 31.76 18.33
CA GLU A 231 -9.73 30.75 19.34
C GLU A 231 -10.66 29.70 18.75
N VAL A 232 -10.39 28.46 19.13
CA VAL A 232 -11.19 27.29 18.67
C VAL A 232 -11.73 26.53 19.87
N GLU A 233 -12.86 25.87 19.64
CA GLU A 233 -13.38 24.82 20.50
C GLU A 233 -13.23 23.49 19.76
N LEU A 234 -12.49 22.52 20.37
CA LEU A 234 -12.25 21.18 19.82
C LEU A 234 -12.95 20.13 20.67
N HIS A 235 -13.58 19.18 20.00
CA HIS A 235 -14.11 17.95 20.58
C HIS A 235 -13.74 16.79 19.66
N VAL A 236 -12.92 15.86 20.15
CA VAL A 236 -12.40 14.72 19.40
C VAL A 236 -12.69 13.44 20.21
N PRO A 237 -13.95 12.97 20.24
CA PRO A 237 -14.38 11.91 21.13
C PRO A 237 -14.06 10.52 20.58
N ASN A 238 -12.80 10.32 20.15
CA ASN A 238 -12.34 9.04 19.65
C ASN A 238 -12.48 7.94 20.71
N ARG A 239 -12.77 6.74 20.28
CA ARG A 239 -12.87 5.56 21.13
C ARG A 239 -11.61 4.74 20.97
N VAL A 240 -10.89 4.54 22.05
CA VAL A 240 -9.70 3.70 22.16
C VAL A 240 -10.04 2.51 23.03
N GLY A 241 -9.76 1.32 22.55
CA GLY A 241 -10.04 0.08 23.27
C GLY A 241 -8.82 -0.83 23.39
N PRO A 242 -9.01 -2.03 23.96
CA PRO A 242 -7.98 -3.03 24.13
C PRO A 242 -7.43 -3.53 22.78
N PRO A 243 -6.35 -4.33 22.79
CA PRO A 243 -5.88 -5.06 21.61
C PRO A 243 -7.02 -5.84 20.96
N VAL A 244 -7.02 -5.88 19.64
CA VAL A 244 -8.04 -6.56 18.83
C VAL A 244 -7.39 -7.43 17.77
N ALA A 245 -7.94 -8.64 17.56
CA ALA A 245 -7.47 -9.53 16.51
C ALA A 245 -8.00 -9.07 15.13
N THR A 246 -7.13 -9.19 14.14
CA THR A 246 -7.47 -9.16 12.72
C THR A 246 -6.72 -10.30 12.03
N ALA A 247 -6.82 -10.47 10.72
CA ALA A 247 -6.15 -11.56 10.03
C ALA A 247 -5.77 -11.18 8.60
N ASN A 248 -4.63 -11.68 8.13
CA ASN A 248 -4.34 -11.80 6.72
C ASN A 248 -5.17 -12.95 6.10
N VAL A 249 -5.43 -12.87 4.80
CA VAL A 249 -5.99 -13.99 4.03
C VAL A 249 -4.92 -14.52 3.09
N VAL A 250 -4.59 -15.79 3.20
CA VAL A 250 -3.53 -16.44 2.42
C VAL A 250 -4.14 -17.55 1.58
N ALA A 251 -3.96 -17.46 0.26
CA ALA A 251 -4.33 -18.51 -0.68
C ALA A 251 -3.07 -19.06 -1.34
N GLU A 252 -3.08 -20.32 -1.75
CA GLU A 252 -1.94 -20.97 -2.36
C GLU A 252 -2.32 -21.73 -3.64
N LEU A 253 -1.48 -21.63 -4.64
CA LEU A 253 -1.36 -22.58 -5.75
C LEU A 253 -0.08 -23.38 -5.56
N LYS A 254 -0.21 -24.68 -5.35
CA LYS A 254 0.93 -25.54 -5.02
C LYS A 254 1.82 -25.80 -6.23
N GLY A 255 3.11 -25.65 -6.05
CA GLY A 255 4.14 -25.91 -7.03
C GLY A 255 4.22 -27.38 -7.44
N SER A 256 4.55 -27.62 -8.69
CA SER A 256 4.64 -28.98 -9.27
C SER A 256 6.02 -29.64 -9.12
N GLU A 257 7.09 -28.84 -9.03
CA GLU A 257 8.48 -29.35 -8.97
C GLU A 257 9.18 -28.94 -7.68
N LEU A 258 8.99 -27.71 -7.24
CA LEU A 258 9.62 -27.10 -6.05
C LEU A 258 8.54 -26.55 -5.10
N PRO A 259 7.68 -27.42 -4.55
CA PRO A 259 6.51 -27.00 -3.78
C PRO A 259 6.86 -26.29 -2.46
N ASP A 260 8.10 -26.42 -1.97
CA ASP A 260 8.58 -25.78 -0.75
C ASP A 260 9.34 -24.47 -1.03
N GLU A 261 9.43 -24.03 -2.28
CA GLU A 261 9.87 -22.69 -2.67
C GLU A 261 8.64 -21.82 -3.00
N TYR A 262 8.65 -20.58 -2.52
CA TYR A 262 7.47 -19.70 -2.55
C TYR A 262 7.73 -18.42 -3.32
N VAL A 263 6.75 -18.02 -4.11
CA VAL A 263 6.60 -16.66 -4.62
C VAL A 263 5.36 -16.06 -3.97
N VAL A 264 5.45 -14.83 -3.47
CA VAL A 264 4.31 -14.13 -2.87
C VAL A 264 3.83 -13.04 -3.82
N LEU A 265 2.52 -12.99 -4.06
CA LEU A 265 1.84 -11.84 -4.65
C LEU A 265 0.90 -11.27 -3.61
N GLY A 266 1.05 -9.99 -3.27
CA GLY A 266 0.29 -9.36 -2.20
C GLY A 266 -0.21 -7.97 -2.52
N ALA A 267 -1.26 -7.59 -1.77
CA ALA A 267 -1.86 -6.27 -1.66
C ALA A 267 -2.48 -6.14 -0.27
N HIS A 268 -2.74 -4.92 0.21
CA HIS A 268 -3.44 -4.84 1.48
C HIS A 268 -4.97 -4.86 1.34
N LEU A 269 -5.61 -5.37 2.36
CA LEU A 269 -7.06 -5.56 2.41
C LEU A 269 -7.76 -4.44 3.18
N ASP A 270 -7.10 -3.91 4.20
CA ASP A 270 -7.62 -2.79 4.97
C ASP A 270 -7.64 -1.49 4.16
N SER A 271 -8.32 -0.51 4.67
CA SER A 271 -8.39 0.83 4.09
C SER A 271 -8.96 1.82 5.10
N TRP A 272 -8.83 3.10 4.84
CA TRP A 272 -9.51 4.12 5.63
C TRP A 272 -11.01 4.16 5.36
N GLU A 273 -11.77 4.68 6.35
CA GLU A 273 -13.24 4.63 6.37
C GLU A 273 -13.93 5.92 5.89
N LEU A 274 -13.18 6.94 5.50
CA LEU A 274 -13.78 8.16 4.95
C LEU A 274 -14.32 7.96 3.54
N GLY A 275 -13.60 7.16 2.74
CA GLY A 275 -14.02 6.62 1.46
C GLY A 275 -14.44 5.15 1.58
N THR A 276 -14.37 4.43 0.48
CA THR A 276 -14.62 2.98 0.43
C THR A 276 -13.35 2.17 0.19
N GLY A 277 -12.18 2.83 0.09
CA GLY A 277 -10.89 2.20 -0.14
C GLY A 277 -10.85 1.46 -1.48
N ALA A 278 -11.23 2.13 -2.56
CA ALA A 278 -11.30 1.52 -3.88
C ALA A 278 -9.95 1.56 -4.60
N LEU A 279 -9.27 2.72 -4.56
CA LEU A 279 -7.93 2.90 -5.09
C LEU A 279 -6.87 2.43 -4.10
N ASP A 280 -7.14 2.59 -2.79
CA ASP A 280 -6.26 2.29 -1.68
C ASP A 280 -6.94 1.34 -0.67
N ASP A 281 -6.79 0.02 -0.79
CA ASP A 281 -6.10 -0.76 -1.83
C ASP A 281 -7.04 -1.83 -2.43
N GLY A 282 -8.35 -1.56 -2.44
CA GLY A 282 -9.40 -2.49 -2.89
C GLY A 282 -9.18 -3.00 -4.32
N CYS A 283 -8.71 -2.14 -5.23
CA CYS A 283 -8.45 -2.51 -6.62
C CYS A 283 -7.32 -3.55 -6.71
N ASN A 284 -6.25 -3.40 -5.93
CA ASN A 284 -5.16 -4.36 -5.91
C ASN A 284 -5.49 -5.60 -5.09
N ALA A 285 -6.32 -5.51 -4.05
CA ALA A 285 -6.87 -6.70 -3.38
C ALA A 285 -7.68 -7.57 -4.35
N ALA A 286 -8.54 -6.96 -5.19
CA ALA A 286 -9.29 -7.67 -6.22
C ALA A 286 -8.38 -8.20 -7.35
N LEU A 287 -7.32 -7.45 -7.71
CA LEU A 287 -6.29 -7.85 -8.65
C LEU A 287 -5.58 -9.13 -8.21
N VAL A 288 -5.16 -9.23 -6.94
CA VAL A 288 -4.47 -10.42 -6.40
C VAL A 288 -5.36 -11.66 -6.50
N VAL A 289 -6.66 -11.52 -6.20
CA VAL A 289 -7.64 -12.61 -6.36
C VAL A 289 -7.78 -13.04 -7.82
N ASP A 290 -7.92 -12.08 -8.74
CA ASP A 290 -8.13 -12.41 -10.17
C ASP A 290 -6.85 -12.88 -10.85
N ALA A 291 -5.66 -12.50 -10.39
CA ALA A 291 -4.38 -13.04 -10.83
C ALA A 291 -4.25 -14.53 -10.51
N LEU A 292 -4.67 -14.97 -9.31
CA LEU A 292 -4.78 -16.39 -8.98
C LEU A 292 -5.70 -17.11 -9.95
N ARG A 293 -6.91 -16.58 -10.18
CA ARG A 293 -7.88 -17.14 -11.14
C ARG A 293 -7.26 -17.26 -12.55
N ALA A 294 -6.60 -16.22 -13.03
CA ALA A 294 -6.02 -16.22 -14.38
C ALA A 294 -4.91 -17.28 -14.52
N ILE A 295 -4.03 -17.39 -13.52
CA ILE A 295 -2.99 -18.43 -13.51
C ILE A 295 -3.62 -19.82 -13.48
N LYS A 296 -4.60 -20.07 -12.61
CA LYS A 296 -5.30 -21.35 -12.50
C LYS A 296 -6.03 -21.71 -13.80
N ALA A 297 -6.76 -20.76 -14.39
CA ALA A 297 -7.55 -20.97 -15.60
C ALA A 297 -6.68 -21.13 -16.87
N SER A 298 -5.44 -20.60 -16.87
CA SER A 298 -4.49 -20.83 -17.96
C SER A 298 -4.07 -22.30 -18.11
N GLY A 299 -4.35 -23.13 -17.09
CA GLY A 299 -3.93 -24.53 -17.03
C GLY A 299 -2.43 -24.75 -16.82
N ILE A 300 -1.68 -23.67 -16.55
CA ILE A 300 -0.25 -23.75 -16.22
C ILE A 300 -0.12 -24.14 -14.74
N ARG A 301 0.65 -25.19 -14.48
CA ARG A 301 1.03 -25.55 -13.13
C ARG A 301 2.35 -24.87 -12.79
N PRO A 302 2.37 -23.94 -11.82
CA PRO A 302 3.61 -23.26 -11.48
C PRO A 302 4.66 -24.28 -10.97
N ARG A 303 5.91 -24.03 -11.28
CA ARG A 303 7.02 -24.87 -10.80
C ARG A 303 7.20 -24.74 -9.28
N ARG A 304 7.14 -23.50 -8.78
CA ARG A 304 7.17 -23.16 -7.34
C ARG A 304 5.76 -22.86 -6.85
N SER A 305 5.51 -23.03 -5.56
CA SER A 305 4.26 -22.59 -4.96
C SER A 305 4.10 -21.06 -5.04
N ILE A 306 2.89 -20.61 -5.31
CA ILE A 306 2.56 -19.18 -5.30
C ILE A 306 1.58 -18.95 -4.16
N ARG A 307 1.91 -18.03 -3.25
CA ARG A 307 1.02 -17.53 -2.21
C ARG A 307 0.47 -16.18 -2.61
N PHE A 308 -0.84 -16.06 -2.57
CA PHE A 308 -1.58 -14.84 -2.81
C PHE A 308 -2.06 -14.34 -1.45
N VAL A 309 -1.62 -13.16 -1.07
CA VAL A 309 -1.83 -12.66 0.29
C VAL A 309 -2.57 -11.33 0.25
N LEU A 310 -3.67 -11.24 1.01
CA LEU A 310 -4.32 -9.99 1.34
C LEU A 310 -3.89 -9.64 2.77
N PHE A 311 -3.03 -8.65 2.89
CA PHE A 311 -2.50 -8.18 4.18
C PHE A 311 -3.52 -7.29 4.88
N SER A 312 -3.52 -7.25 6.20
CA SER A 312 -4.37 -6.40 7.01
C SER A 312 -3.52 -5.51 7.90
N GLY A 313 -3.92 -4.25 8.09
CA GLY A 313 -3.19 -3.33 8.95
C GLY A 313 -1.93 -2.75 8.32
N GLU A 314 -1.91 -2.65 7.00
CA GLU A 314 -0.88 -1.91 6.26
C GLU A 314 -0.90 -0.44 6.68
N GLU A 315 -2.07 0.18 6.63
CA GLU A 315 -2.37 1.56 6.95
C GLU A 315 -1.92 2.01 8.36
N GLN A 316 -1.70 1.05 9.26
CA GLN A 316 -1.24 1.31 10.63
C GLN A 316 0.23 0.92 10.82
N GLY A 317 0.98 0.71 9.72
CA GLY A 317 2.41 0.45 9.69
C GLY A 317 2.80 -0.96 9.29
N MET A 318 2.12 -1.52 8.29
CA MET A 318 2.44 -2.83 7.68
C MET A 318 2.38 -3.98 8.69
N LEU A 319 1.42 -3.93 9.63
CA LEU A 319 1.36 -4.88 10.75
C LEU A 319 1.03 -6.30 10.28
N GLY A 320 0.26 -6.43 9.20
CA GLY A 320 -0.12 -7.71 8.62
C GLY A 320 1.04 -8.42 7.92
N SER A 321 1.77 -7.73 7.07
CA SER A 321 2.96 -8.30 6.40
C SER A 321 4.06 -8.61 7.41
N ARG A 322 4.25 -7.76 8.43
CA ARG A 322 5.12 -8.08 9.55
C ARG A 322 4.69 -9.36 10.25
N GLY A 323 3.40 -9.50 10.60
CA GLY A 323 2.87 -10.70 11.24
C GLY A 323 3.02 -11.96 10.38
N TYR A 324 2.86 -11.81 9.05
CA TYR A 324 3.12 -12.88 8.09
C TYR A 324 4.59 -13.31 8.11
N VAL A 325 5.52 -12.36 8.00
CA VAL A 325 6.97 -12.62 8.03
C VAL A 325 7.40 -13.26 9.35
N GLU A 326 6.89 -12.77 10.48
CA GLU A 326 7.17 -13.36 11.80
C GLU A 326 6.69 -14.82 11.91
N ARG A 327 5.50 -15.13 11.38
CA ARG A 327 4.94 -16.48 11.35
C ARG A 327 5.71 -17.41 10.44
N HIS A 328 6.13 -16.93 9.27
CA HIS A 328 6.81 -17.69 8.22
C HIS A 328 8.33 -17.51 8.20
N ARG A 329 8.91 -17.04 9.30
CA ARG A 329 10.35 -16.70 9.37
C ARG A 329 11.26 -17.84 8.92
N ALA A 330 10.92 -19.07 9.26
CA ALA A 330 11.69 -20.26 8.85
C ALA A 330 11.60 -20.53 7.32
N GLU A 331 10.57 -20.02 6.67
CA GLU A 331 10.35 -20.19 5.23
C GLU A 331 10.94 -19.04 4.40
N MET A 332 11.43 -17.96 5.03
CA MET A 332 12.03 -16.83 4.31
C MET A 332 13.24 -17.23 3.47
N GLU A 333 13.97 -18.30 3.88
CA GLU A 333 15.04 -18.88 3.05
C GLU A 333 14.52 -19.45 1.74
N ASN A 334 13.29 -19.94 1.73
CA ASN A 334 12.64 -20.55 0.57
C ASN A 334 11.72 -19.58 -0.17
N THR A 335 11.57 -18.34 0.30
CA THR A 335 10.82 -17.31 -0.40
C THR A 335 11.71 -16.70 -1.50
N VAL A 336 11.35 -16.94 -2.76
CA VAL A 336 12.17 -16.62 -3.93
C VAL A 336 11.96 -15.19 -4.41
N GLY A 337 10.77 -14.64 -4.19
CA GLY A 337 10.42 -13.27 -4.54
C GLY A 337 9.04 -12.87 -4.00
N VAL A 338 8.89 -11.60 -3.76
CA VAL A 338 7.64 -10.98 -3.26
C VAL A 338 7.25 -9.86 -4.21
N VAL A 339 6.02 -9.87 -4.69
CA VAL A 339 5.47 -8.87 -5.62
C VAL A 339 4.31 -8.17 -4.89
N ILE A 340 4.40 -6.86 -4.75
CA ILE A 340 3.39 -6.03 -4.07
C ILE A 340 2.81 -5.02 -5.05
N PHE A 341 1.48 -4.90 -5.03
CA PHE A 341 0.72 -3.86 -5.70
C PHE A 341 0.01 -3.03 -4.64
N ASP A 342 0.32 -1.72 -4.58
CA ASP A 342 -0.18 -0.82 -3.55
C ASP A 342 0.06 0.65 -3.95
N ALA A 343 -0.56 1.11 -5.01
CA ALA A 343 -0.44 2.51 -5.42
C ALA A 343 -1.58 2.94 -6.37
N GLY A 344 -2.77 2.35 -6.21
CA GLY A 344 -3.91 2.63 -7.06
C GLY A 344 -3.78 2.04 -8.46
N ILE A 345 -4.24 2.76 -9.50
CA ILE A 345 -4.42 2.19 -10.83
C ILE A 345 -4.00 3.13 -11.96
N GLY A 346 -2.90 3.85 -11.78
CA GLY A 346 -2.27 4.61 -12.85
C GLY A 346 -1.64 3.70 -13.91
N ARG A 347 -1.07 4.28 -14.96
CA ARG A 347 -0.37 3.48 -15.99
C ARG A 347 0.86 2.82 -15.38
N ALA A 348 0.90 1.48 -15.36
CA ALA A 348 2.06 0.74 -14.88
C ALA A 348 3.31 1.06 -15.70
N SER A 349 4.45 1.24 -15.06
CA SER A 349 5.76 1.51 -15.68
C SER A 349 6.77 0.37 -15.44
N GLY A 350 6.57 -0.45 -14.41
CA GLY A 350 7.47 -1.55 -14.05
C GLY A 350 7.52 -1.79 -12.57
N PHE A 351 8.72 -2.01 -12.01
CA PHE A 351 8.88 -2.40 -10.62
C PHE A 351 10.09 -1.74 -9.95
N SER A 352 9.93 -1.34 -8.70
CA SER A 352 11.01 -1.04 -7.77
C SER A 352 11.49 -2.32 -7.09
N LEU A 353 12.80 -2.50 -7.00
CA LEU A 353 13.43 -3.73 -6.51
C LEU A 353 13.97 -3.62 -5.09
N GLY A 354 13.53 -2.61 -4.34
CA GLY A 354 13.92 -2.42 -2.95
C GLY A 354 15.43 -2.38 -2.71
N GLY A 355 16.20 -1.73 -3.61
CA GLY A 355 17.66 -1.62 -3.53
C GLY A 355 18.46 -2.78 -4.14
N ARG A 356 17.81 -3.88 -4.55
CA ARG A 356 18.43 -5.13 -5.02
C ARG A 356 18.89 -5.03 -6.48
N LYS A 357 20.15 -4.66 -6.70
CA LYS A 357 20.79 -4.58 -8.04
C LYS A 357 21.03 -5.97 -8.66
N ASP A 358 21.28 -6.97 -7.84
CA ASP A 358 21.57 -8.34 -8.26
C ASP A 358 20.37 -9.06 -8.92
N VAL A 359 19.14 -8.62 -8.64
CA VAL A 359 17.92 -9.21 -9.23
C VAL A 359 17.50 -8.56 -10.55
N VAL A 360 18.16 -7.49 -10.99
CA VAL A 360 17.82 -6.77 -12.25
C VAL A 360 17.92 -7.69 -13.46
N ALA A 361 19.05 -8.40 -13.62
CA ALA A 361 19.28 -9.25 -14.79
C ALA A 361 18.28 -10.42 -14.91
N PRO A 362 18.03 -11.24 -13.88
CA PRO A 362 17.04 -12.31 -13.96
C PRO A 362 15.61 -11.80 -14.15
N LEU A 363 15.27 -10.63 -13.60
CA LEU A 363 13.94 -10.02 -13.79
C LEU A 363 13.75 -9.41 -15.17
N ALA A 364 14.79 -8.87 -15.80
CA ALA A 364 14.68 -8.27 -17.13
C ALA A 364 14.10 -9.25 -18.16
N GLU A 365 14.47 -10.54 -18.10
CA GLU A 365 13.91 -11.58 -18.97
C GLU A 365 12.42 -11.83 -18.65
N ILE A 366 12.05 -11.85 -17.37
CA ILE A 366 10.67 -12.10 -16.92
C ILE A 366 9.74 -10.96 -17.32
N VAL A 367 10.19 -9.70 -17.22
CA VAL A 367 9.36 -8.53 -17.56
C VAL A 367 9.43 -8.15 -19.05
N MET A 368 10.31 -8.75 -19.84
CA MET A 368 10.43 -8.47 -21.28
C MET A 368 9.08 -8.55 -22.03
N PRO A 369 8.19 -9.54 -21.78
CA PRO A 369 6.89 -9.60 -22.45
C PRO A 369 5.96 -8.40 -22.16
N LEU A 370 6.26 -7.60 -21.15
CA LEU A 370 5.51 -6.39 -20.78
C LEU A 370 5.94 -5.14 -21.57
N GLY A 371 7.00 -5.25 -22.37
CA GLY A 371 7.52 -4.14 -23.20
C GLY A 371 6.47 -3.42 -24.04
N PRO A 372 5.55 -4.13 -24.74
CA PRO A 372 4.46 -3.50 -25.49
C PRO A 372 3.52 -2.62 -24.66
N TRP A 373 3.48 -2.79 -23.34
CA TRP A 373 2.69 -1.97 -22.41
C TRP A 373 3.55 -0.92 -21.68
N SER A 374 4.86 -0.84 -21.99
CA SER A 374 5.82 0.02 -21.31
C SER A 374 5.89 -0.24 -19.80
N ALA A 375 5.63 -1.47 -19.34
CA ALA A 375 5.55 -1.87 -17.95
C ALA A 375 6.75 -2.76 -17.53
N ASN A 376 7.91 -2.56 -18.16
CA ASN A 376 9.11 -3.39 -17.97
C ASN A 376 10.32 -2.59 -17.43
N THR A 377 10.12 -1.38 -16.91
CA THR A 377 11.19 -0.61 -16.28
C THR A 377 11.48 -1.20 -14.88
N LEU A 378 12.78 -1.35 -14.56
CA LEU A 378 13.23 -1.81 -13.25
C LEU A 378 14.02 -0.69 -12.58
N THR A 379 13.64 -0.31 -11.36
CA THR A 379 14.36 0.67 -10.55
C THR A 379 14.88 0.03 -9.27
N THR A 380 15.88 0.63 -8.64
CA THR A 380 16.53 0.07 -7.43
C THR A 380 16.39 0.98 -6.21
N ASP A 381 15.39 1.83 -6.20
CA ASP A 381 14.99 2.60 -5.03
C ASP A 381 14.42 1.69 -3.92
N ALA A 382 14.54 2.12 -2.68
CA ALA A 382 13.94 1.48 -1.53
C ALA A 382 13.26 2.53 -0.65
N PHE A 383 12.07 2.22 -0.16
CA PHE A 383 11.31 3.14 0.68
C PHE A 383 10.47 2.38 1.73
N VAL A 384 10.18 3.07 2.82
CA VAL A 384 9.18 2.63 3.80
C VAL A 384 7.82 3.12 3.30
N GLY A 385 6.87 2.21 3.05
CA GLY A 385 5.57 2.66 2.60
C GLY A 385 4.63 1.56 2.11
N THR A 386 5.02 0.27 2.13
CA THR A 386 4.10 -0.83 1.79
C THR A 386 4.59 -2.18 2.31
N ASP A 387 3.79 -3.20 2.13
CA ASP A 387 3.93 -4.55 2.69
C ASP A 387 5.19 -5.33 2.24
N ASN A 388 6.02 -4.79 1.34
CA ASN A 388 7.31 -5.39 0.99
C ASN A 388 8.39 -5.21 2.07
N LEU A 389 8.23 -4.21 2.98
CA LEU A 389 9.30 -3.79 3.89
C LEU A 389 9.84 -4.93 4.75
N ASP A 390 8.97 -5.67 5.42
CA ASP A 390 9.41 -6.73 6.34
C ASP A 390 10.08 -7.91 5.61
N PHE A 391 9.68 -8.20 4.37
CA PHE A 391 10.38 -9.17 3.52
C PHE A 391 11.76 -8.67 3.08
N LEU A 392 11.88 -7.38 2.71
CA LEU A 392 13.15 -6.75 2.40
C LEU A 392 14.10 -6.82 3.60
N LEU A 393 13.61 -6.51 4.80
CA LEU A 393 14.38 -6.59 6.04
C LEU A 393 14.78 -8.03 6.42
N GLU A 394 14.11 -9.05 5.88
CA GLU A 394 14.52 -10.46 5.96
C GLU A 394 15.50 -10.85 4.83
N GLY A 395 15.84 -9.93 3.94
CA GLY A 395 16.78 -10.14 2.83
C GLY A 395 16.17 -10.85 1.61
N VAL A 396 14.86 -10.99 1.57
CA VAL A 396 14.13 -11.58 0.43
C VAL A 396 14.06 -10.56 -0.73
N PRO A 397 14.19 -10.99 -2.00
CA PRO A 397 13.94 -10.13 -3.15
C PRO A 397 12.49 -9.62 -3.17
N THR A 398 12.30 -8.32 -3.26
CA THR A 398 10.98 -7.69 -3.31
C THR A 398 10.81 -6.83 -4.56
N LEU A 399 9.60 -6.83 -5.10
CA LEU A 399 9.16 -6.01 -6.22
C LEU A 399 7.92 -5.24 -5.79
N VAL A 400 7.97 -3.92 -5.89
CA VAL A 400 6.79 -3.05 -5.74
C VAL A 400 6.43 -2.50 -7.11
N ALA A 401 5.17 -2.62 -7.49
CA ALA A 401 4.70 -2.12 -8.78
C ALA A 401 4.81 -0.60 -8.87
N ASN A 402 5.50 -0.09 -9.88
CA ASN A 402 5.64 1.31 -10.18
C ASN A 402 4.62 1.75 -11.23
N GLN A 403 4.03 2.94 -11.03
CA GLN A 403 3.03 3.48 -11.93
C GLN A 403 2.98 5.01 -11.87
N GLU A 404 2.34 5.61 -12.89
CA GLU A 404 1.99 7.01 -12.84
C GLU A 404 0.93 7.24 -11.74
N ALA A 405 0.92 8.40 -11.14
CA ALA A 405 -0.02 8.71 -10.06
C ALA A 405 -1.50 8.66 -10.55
N GLY A 406 -1.76 9.03 -11.80
CA GLY A 406 -3.13 9.08 -12.30
C GLY A 406 -3.98 9.99 -11.41
N ASN A 407 -5.11 9.45 -10.93
CA ASN A 407 -5.99 10.12 -9.97
C ASN A 407 -5.78 9.62 -8.52
N TYR A 408 -4.72 8.84 -8.24
CA TYR A 408 -4.50 8.26 -6.91
C TYR A 408 -4.24 9.32 -5.85
N LEU A 409 -3.27 10.21 -6.08
CA LEU A 409 -2.82 11.18 -5.07
C LEU A 409 -3.95 12.13 -4.61
N GLU A 410 -4.86 12.53 -5.49
CA GLU A 410 -5.97 13.40 -5.09
C GLU A 410 -7.05 12.66 -4.28
N ASN A 411 -7.16 11.32 -4.45
CA ASN A 411 -8.12 10.47 -3.75
C ASN A 411 -7.49 9.67 -2.59
N TYR A 412 -6.17 9.67 -2.48
CA TYR A 412 -5.40 8.92 -1.48
C TYR A 412 -5.91 9.18 -0.07
N HIS A 413 -6.37 8.14 0.62
CA HIS A 413 -6.97 8.18 1.96
C HIS A 413 -8.22 9.06 2.10
N ALA A 414 -8.74 9.61 0.98
CA ALA A 414 -9.77 10.63 1.00
C ALA A 414 -11.19 10.05 1.01
N SER A 415 -12.15 10.89 1.38
CA SER A 415 -13.58 10.56 1.29
C SER A 415 -14.06 10.34 -0.15
N SER A 416 -13.26 10.70 -1.13
CA SER A 416 -13.50 10.48 -2.56
C SER A 416 -12.91 9.18 -3.10
N ASP A 417 -12.21 8.38 -2.30
CA ASP A 417 -11.71 7.06 -2.72
C ASP A 417 -12.87 6.06 -2.80
N THR A 418 -13.48 5.99 -3.97
CA THR A 418 -14.70 5.22 -4.26
C THR A 418 -14.59 4.49 -5.59
N PHE A 419 -15.41 3.47 -5.79
CA PHE A 419 -15.40 2.59 -6.97
C PHE A 419 -15.34 3.33 -8.32
N ASP A 420 -16.07 4.44 -8.45
CA ASP A 420 -16.13 5.27 -9.67
C ASP A 420 -14.79 5.95 -10.04
N LYS A 421 -13.79 5.90 -9.16
CA LYS A 421 -12.44 6.42 -9.43
C LYS A 421 -11.52 5.40 -10.09
N VAL A 422 -11.91 4.13 -10.08
CA VAL A 422 -11.08 3.04 -10.62
C VAL A 422 -11.23 2.94 -12.13
N ASP A 423 -10.12 3.07 -12.86
CA ASP A 423 -10.05 2.75 -14.29
C ASP A 423 -10.02 1.22 -14.45
N LEU A 424 -11.20 0.61 -14.67
CA LEU A 424 -11.35 -0.85 -14.79
C LEU A 424 -10.54 -1.46 -15.95
N PRO A 425 -10.44 -0.85 -17.15
CA PRO A 425 -9.52 -1.28 -18.18
C PRO A 425 -8.05 -1.32 -17.72
N GLN A 426 -7.61 -0.32 -16.97
CA GLN A 426 -6.24 -0.26 -16.45
C GLN A 426 -6.03 -1.28 -15.34
N LEU A 427 -7.00 -1.46 -14.45
CA LEU A 427 -6.98 -2.50 -13.40
C LEU A 427 -6.79 -3.89 -14.03
N LYS A 428 -7.48 -4.17 -15.13
CA LYS A 428 -7.33 -5.44 -15.85
C LYS A 428 -5.94 -5.63 -16.44
N LYS A 429 -5.29 -4.56 -16.91
CA LYS A 429 -3.88 -4.61 -17.36
C LYS A 429 -2.93 -4.89 -16.18
N HIS A 430 -3.13 -4.21 -15.05
CA HIS A 430 -2.33 -4.45 -13.85
C HIS A 430 -2.45 -5.90 -13.38
N MET A 431 -3.67 -6.46 -13.38
CA MET A 431 -3.90 -7.85 -13.03
C MET A 431 -3.14 -8.81 -13.98
N ALA A 432 -3.14 -8.54 -15.27
CA ALA A 432 -2.40 -9.33 -16.24
C ALA A 432 -0.88 -9.24 -16.03
N ILE A 433 -0.36 -8.04 -15.71
CA ILE A 433 1.04 -7.81 -15.33
C ILE A 433 1.39 -8.61 -14.08
N ALA A 434 0.57 -8.51 -13.03
CA ALA A 434 0.77 -9.21 -11.77
C ALA A 434 0.81 -10.74 -11.98
N ALA A 435 -0.15 -11.29 -12.72
CA ALA A 435 -0.21 -12.72 -13.02
C ALA A 435 1.02 -13.19 -13.81
N GLN A 436 1.41 -12.44 -14.85
CA GLN A 436 2.55 -12.77 -15.68
C GLN A 436 3.88 -12.73 -14.94
N VAL A 437 4.14 -11.65 -14.17
CA VAL A 437 5.41 -11.51 -13.42
C VAL A 437 5.50 -12.55 -12.31
N THR A 438 4.44 -12.77 -11.56
CA THR A 438 4.40 -13.77 -10.48
C THR A 438 4.62 -15.17 -10.99
N LEU A 439 3.91 -15.56 -12.07
CA LEU A 439 4.10 -16.85 -12.72
C LEU A 439 5.51 -16.97 -13.34
N GLY A 440 6.03 -15.89 -13.95
CA GLY A 440 7.37 -15.86 -14.52
C GLY A 440 8.45 -16.13 -13.46
N ILE A 441 8.32 -15.53 -12.27
CA ILE A 441 9.22 -15.81 -11.13
C ILE A 441 9.06 -17.25 -10.66
N ALA A 442 7.82 -17.73 -10.53
CA ALA A 442 7.56 -19.10 -10.08
C ALA A 442 8.11 -20.17 -11.04
N ASN A 443 8.11 -19.90 -12.35
CA ASN A 443 8.58 -20.82 -13.39
C ASN A 443 10.05 -20.61 -13.76
N ALA A 444 10.71 -19.56 -13.27
CA ALA A 444 12.11 -19.30 -13.58
C ALA A 444 13.00 -20.50 -13.23
N PRO A 445 14.00 -20.84 -14.08
CA PRO A 445 14.89 -21.98 -13.84
C PRO A 445 15.72 -21.82 -12.56
N GLY A 446 16.12 -20.60 -12.22
CA GLY A 446 16.84 -20.23 -11.01
C GLY A 446 16.02 -19.37 -10.07
N ARG A 447 16.58 -19.02 -8.91
CA ARG A 447 16.04 -18.01 -8.02
C ARG A 447 16.38 -16.61 -8.56
N LEU A 448 15.60 -15.60 -8.22
CA LEU A 448 15.90 -14.19 -8.58
C LEU A 448 17.21 -13.71 -7.99
N GLY A 449 17.51 -14.12 -6.77
CA GLY A 449 18.73 -13.81 -6.02
C GLY A 449 18.78 -14.59 -4.72
N ALA A 450 19.92 -14.56 -4.06
CA ALA A 450 20.06 -15.16 -2.73
C ALA A 450 19.37 -14.30 -1.68
N ARG A 451 18.90 -14.90 -0.59
CA ARG A 451 18.47 -14.18 0.60
C ARG A 451 19.68 -13.49 1.21
N GLN A 452 19.64 -12.16 1.33
CA GLN A 452 20.75 -11.36 1.84
C GLN A 452 21.01 -11.60 3.34
N ALA A 453 22.29 -11.59 3.73
CA ALA A 453 22.68 -11.54 5.12
C ALA A 453 22.36 -10.17 5.73
N ARG A 454 22.25 -10.11 7.07
CA ARG A 454 21.95 -8.84 7.77
C ARG A 454 22.92 -7.70 7.40
N SER A 455 24.21 -7.99 7.26
CA SER A 455 25.23 -6.99 6.87
C SER A 455 25.02 -6.46 5.45
N GLU A 456 24.52 -7.29 4.53
CA GLU A 456 24.19 -6.88 3.16
C GLU A 456 22.95 -5.99 3.13
N ILE A 457 21.93 -6.34 3.96
CA ILE A 457 20.73 -5.50 4.14
C ILE A 457 21.12 -4.14 4.73
N GLU A 458 22.00 -4.10 5.74
CA GLU A 458 22.48 -2.83 6.31
C GLU A 458 23.22 -1.97 5.30
N THR A 459 24.00 -2.58 4.42
CA THR A 459 24.67 -1.88 3.32
C THR A 459 23.65 -1.32 2.33
N LEU A 460 22.70 -2.14 1.91
CA LEU A 460 21.61 -1.74 1.02
C LEU A 460 20.82 -0.57 1.61
N MET A 461 20.43 -0.64 2.88
CA MET A 461 19.66 0.43 3.54
C MET A 461 20.44 1.76 3.54
N LYS A 462 21.74 1.73 3.80
CA LYS A 462 22.59 2.93 3.75
C LYS A 462 22.74 3.48 2.34
N GLU A 463 22.93 2.62 1.34
CA GLU A 463 23.06 3.04 -0.06
C GLU A 463 21.78 3.68 -0.61
N THR A 464 20.61 3.24 -0.14
CA THR A 464 19.31 3.73 -0.60
C THR A 464 18.70 4.81 0.30
N GLY A 465 19.28 5.09 1.47
CA GLY A 465 18.73 6.00 2.46
C GLY A 465 17.52 5.43 3.23
N LEU A 466 17.25 4.14 3.10
CA LEU A 466 16.16 3.47 3.82
C LEU A 466 16.36 3.50 5.34
N ASP A 467 17.61 3.43 5.81
CA ASP A 467 17.97 3.56 7.24
C ASP A 467 17.55 4.92 7.82
N GLN A 468 17.72 6.01 7.07
CA GLN A 468 17.31 7.36 7.48
C GLN A 468 15.79 7.49 7.52
N GLN A 469 15.08 6.88 6.57
CA GLN A 469 13.62 6.81 6.58
C GLN A 469 13.12 6.06 7.83
N MET A 470 13.68 4.87 8.10
CA MET A 470 13.34 4.07 9.30
C MET A 470 13.65 4.81 10.60
N GLN A 471 14.75 5.56 10.68
CA GLN A 471 15.07 6.40 11.84
C GLN A 471 14.03 7.50 12.03
N THR A 472 13.68 8.20 10.96
CA THR A 472 12.69 9.29 11.00
C THR A 472 11.33 8.80 11.45
N LEU A 473 10.89 7.64 10.93
CA LEU A 473 9.59 7.02 11.20
C LEU A 473 9.56 6.18 12.48
N GLY A 474 10.69 6.07 13.21
CA GLY A 474 10.75 5.37 14.49
C GLY A 474 10.87 3.85 14.41
N LEU A 475 11.14 3.30 13.24
CA LEU A 475 11.25 1.85 13.01
C LEU A 475 12.67 1.30 13.24
N TRP A 476 13.68 2.17 13.20
CA TRP A 476 15.08 1.79 13.28
C TRP A 476 15.48 1.08 14.57
N GLY A 477 14.88 1.48 15.71
CA GLY A 477 15.19 0.86 17.01
C GLY A 477 14.81 -0.62 17.08
N GLU A 478 13.75 -1.05 16.41
CA GLU A 478 13.35 -2.46 16.36
C GLU A 478 14.32 -3.28 15.48
N TRP A 479 14.77 -2.70 14.34
CA TRP A 479 15.84 -3.30 13.54
C TRP A 479 17.12 -3.48 14.35
N GLN A 480 17.61 -2.41 15.01
CA GLN A 480 18.82 -2.49 15.84
C GLN A 480 18.74 -3.55 16.94
N ALA A 481 17.56 -3.67 17.55
CA ALA A 481 17.30 -4.65 18.61
C ALA A 481 17.10 -6.09 18.08
N GLY A 482 17.15 -6.35 16.76
CA GLY A 482 16.88 -7.65 16.15
C GLY A 482 15.43 -8.12 16.31
N LYS A 483 14.49 -7.19 16.60
CA LYS A 483 13.05 -7.48 16.77
C LYS A 483 12.26 -7.42 15.46
N ARG A 484 12.79 -6.73 14.46
CA ARG A 484 12.21 -6.59 13.13
C ARG A 484 13.27 -6.93 12.09
N GLY A 485 12.93 -7.77 11.09
CA GLY A 485 13.84 -8.25 10.08
C GLY A 485 14.81 -9.32 10.53
N ARG A 486 15.78 -9.66 9.68
CA ARG A 486 16.77 -10.72 9.90
C ARG A 486 17.67 -10.40 11.10
N ALA A 487 17.68 -11.26 12.10
CA ALA A 487 18.42 -11.04 13.33
C ALA A 487 19.94 -11.33 13.20
N HIS A 488 20.32 -12.27 12.32
CA HIS A 488 21.71 -12.73 12.12
C HIS A 488 22.02 -13.03 10.66
#